data_9ca0cef936bd5aeb81a1b3e65e7ac101
#
_entry.id   9ca0cef936bd5aeb81a1b3e65e7ac101
#
_cell.length_a   1.000
_cell.length_b   1.000
_cell.length_c   1.000
_cell.angle_alpha   90.00
_cell.angle_beta   90.00
_cell.angle_gamma   90.00
#
_symmetry.space_group_name_H-M   'P 1'
#
loop_
_entity.id
_entity.type
_entity.pdbx_description
1 polymer ?
#
loop_
_entity_poly.entity_id
_entity_poly.type
_entity_poly.pdbx_seq_one_letter_code
_entity_poly.pdbx_strand_id
1 'polypeptide(L)'
;EREIRRGIIHDAKIIEAVIGLPPNLFYGTGIPACVLVINKNRKDNKDKILFINSDKEFKEGKNQNSLRPEDIEKISYAFKNKLEIPKYSRLVDLKEIEEEDFNLNIRRYVDNNPEPEPQAIKAHLQGGIPKKEWNISLMATYGIREHFLLKDKNAEFYLFKEVSEREQIKGILERSKEFSETDLRLKEKLLKWFKSYSKYI
;
A
#
# COMPACT_ATOMS: atom_id res chain seq x y z
N GLU A 1 19.98 -25.54 -9.00
CA GLU A 1 18.93 -24.51 -9.06
C GLU A 1 19.53 -23.09 -9.14
N ARG A 2 20.46 -22.71 -8.24
CA ARG A 2 21.17 -21.43 -8.25
C ARG A 2 21.84 -21.11 -9.59
N GLU A 3 22.62 -22.05 -10.12
CA GLU A 3 23.34 -21.89 -11.39
C GLU A 3 22.39 -21.72 -12.58
N ILE A 4 21.23 -22.37 -12.56
CA ILE A 4 20.20 -22.21 -13.60
C ILE A 4 19.62 -20.78 -13.50
N ARG A 5 19.31 -20.30 -12.30
CA ARG A 5 18.81 -18.91 -12.11
C ARG A 5 19.85 -17.91 -12.56
N ARG A 6 21.12 -18.09 -12.18
CA ARG A 6 22.21 -17.21 -12.61
C ARG A 6 22.30 -17.17 -14.14
N GLY A 7 22.30 -18.32 -14.81
CA GLY A 7 22.38 -18.40 -16.27
C GLY A 7 21.24 -17.62 -16.97
N ILE A 8 20.01 -17.71 -16.43
CA ILE A 8 18.84 -17.03 -17.02
C ILE A 8 18.83 -15.53 -16.70
N ILE A 9 19.22 -15.16 -15.49
CA ILE A 9 19.15 -13.78 -14.99
C ILE A 9 20.34 -12.96 -15.45
N HIS A 10 21.56 -13.45 -15.18
CA HIS A 10 22.81 -12.73 -15.38
C HIS A 10 23.39 -12.93 -16.78
N ASP A 11 23.53 -14.19 -17.22
CA ASP A 11 24.26 -14.49 -18.47
C ASP A 11 23.35 -14.25 -19.69
N ALA A 12 22.13 -14.74 -19.67
CA ALA A 12 21.19 -14.56 -20.77
C ALA A 12 20.38 -13.26 -20.70
N LYS A 13 20.19 -12.68 -19.50
CA LYS A 13 19.43 -11.43 -19.23
C LYS A 13 18.05 -11.39 -19.89
N ILE A 14 17.35 -12.52 -19.88
CA ILE A 14 16.08 -12.70 -20.59
C ILE A 14 14.84 -12.49 -19.72
N ILE A 15 14.98 -12.47 -18.37
CA ILE A 15 13.85 -12.19 -17.48
C ILE A 15 13.55 -10.69 -17.51
N GLU A 16 12.34 -10.35 -17.92
CA GLU A 16 11.88 -8.97 -17.99
C GLU A 16 11.10 -8.55 -16.75
N ALA A 17 10.25 -9.44 -16.24
CA ALA A 17 9.49 -9.18 -15.03
C ALA A 17 9.17 -10.46 -14.24
N VAL A 18 8.92 -10.27 -12.94
CA VAL A 18 8.37 -11.27 -12.02
C VAL A 18 7.10 -10.68 -11.41
N ILE A 19 5.96 -11.31 -11.67
CA ILE A 19 4.65 -10.82 -11.24
C ILE A 19 4.06 -11.81 -10.24
N GLY A 20 3.91 -11.38 -8.98
CA GLY A 20 3.26 -12.15 -7.93
C GLY A 20 1.75 -12.05 -8.03
N LEU A 21 1.11 -13.20 -7.95
CA LEU A 21 -0.34 -13.33 -8.00
C LEU A 21 -0.88 -13.73 -6.62
N PRO A 22 -2.17 -13.48 -6.36
CA PRO A 22 -2.84 -13.85 -5.11
C PRO A 22 -2.76 -15.34 -4.79
N PRO A 23 -2.85 -15.70 -3.52
CA PRO A 23 -3.03 -17.09 -3.12
C PRO A 23 -4.40 -17.61 -3.55
N ASN A 24 -4.56 -18.92 -3.57
CA ASN A 24 -5.82 -19.58 -3.84
C ASN A 24 -6.47 -19.20 -5.19
N LEU A 25 -5.64 -18.86 -6.18
CA LEU A 25 -6.08 -18.49 -7.53
C LEU A 25 -6.29 -19.72 -8.42
N PHE A 26 -5.58 -20.82 -8.14
CA PHE A 26 -5.64 -22.08 -8.91
C PHE A 26 -6.24 -23.21 -8.08
N TYR A 27 -6.95 -24.11 -8.75
CA TYR A 27 -7.54 -25.26 -8.10
C TYR A 27 -6.48 -26.14 -7.41
N GLY A 28 -6.82 -26.62 -6.23
CA GLY A 28 -6.01 -27.58 -5.49
C GLY A 28 -4.79 -27.01 -4.76
N THR A 29 -4.59 -25.69 -4.80
CA THR A 29 -3.47 -25.05 -4.10
C THR A 29 -3.84 -23.68 -3.50
N GLY A 30 -3.50 -23.49 -2.22
CA GLY A 30 -3.60 -22.18 -1.56
C GLY A 30 -2.31 -21.34 -1.68
N ILE A 31 -1.28 -21.84 -2.39
CA ILE A 31 0.00 -21.16 -2.50
C ILE A 31 -0.09 -20.03 -3.54
N PRO A 32 0.44 -18.84 -3.25
CA PRO A 32 0.57 -17.77 -4.24
C PRO A 32 1.39 -18.24 -5.44
N ALA A 33 0.92 -17.94 -6.64
CA ALA A 33 1.65 -18.21 -7.87
C ALA A 33 2.42 -16.97 -8.34
N CYS A 34 3.32 -17.15 -9.32
CA CYS A 34 3.95 -16.04 -10.00
C CYS A 34 4.02 -16.28 -11.51
N VAL A 35 4.06 -15.18 -12.27
CA VAL A 35 4.31 -15.18 -13.71
C VAL A 35 5.71 -14.65 -13.95
N LEU A 36 6.55 -15.47 -14.61
CA LEU A 36 7.83 -15.03 -15.12
C LEU A 36 7.67 -14.56 -16.57
N VAL A 37 7.95 -13.30 -16.81
CA VAL A 37 7.95 -12.76 -18.17
C VAL A 37 9.35 -12.88 -18.76
N ILE A 38 9.48 -13.70 -19.79
CA ILE A 38 10.73 -13.99 -20.49
C ILE A 38 10.70 -13.33 -21.87
N ASN A 39 11.70 -12.49 -22.15
CA ASN A 39 11.85 -11.81 -23.42
C ASN A 39 13.28 -12.00 -23.95
N LYS A 40 13.42 -12.89 -24.94
CA LYS A 40 14.72 -13.19 -25.57
C LYS A 40 15.25 -12.03 -26.43
N ASN A 41 14.36 -11.16 -26.91
CA ASN A 41 14.70 -10.02 -27.76
C ASN A 41 14.74 -8.70 -27.00
N ARG A 42 14.89 -8.75 -25.68
CA ARG A 42 14.93 -7.58 -24.84
C ARG A 42 16.07 -6.65 -25.24
N LYS A 43 15.73 -5.40 -25.55
CA LYS A 43 16.70 -4.36 -25.97
C LYS A 43 17.01 -3.40 -24.82
N ASP A 44 15.97 -2.98 -24.10
CA ASP A 44 16.05 -1.97 -23.05
C ASP A 44 16.07 -2.57 -21.65
N ASN A 45 16.69 -1.85 -20.74
CA ASN A 45 16.71 -2.19 -19.30
C ASN A 45 17.20 -3.61 -18.98
N LYS A 46 18.14 -4.16 -19.78
CA LYS A 46 18.65 -5.53 -19.59
C LYS A 46 19.23 -5.79 -18.20
N ASP A 47 19.69 -4.76 -17.54
CA ASP A 47 20.33 -4.84 -16.23
C ASP A 47 19.34 -4.63 -15.06
N LYS A 48 18.03 -4.61 -15.34
CA LYS A 48 16.97 -4.48 -14.34
C LYS A 48 15.85 -5.48 -14.57
N ILE A 49 15.21 -5.95 -13.52
CA ILE A 49 14.01 -6.78 -13.58
C ILE A 49 12.88 -6.06 -12.88
N LEU A 50 11.71 -6.02 -13.48
CA LEU A 50 10.52 -5.44 -12.84
C LEU A 50 9.87 -6.49 -11.94
N PHE A 51 9.76 -6.19 -10.66
CA PHE A 51 8.98 -6.97 -9.71
C PHE A 51 7.63 -6.29 -9.48
N ILE A 52 6.54 -7.04 -9.61
CA ILE A 52 5.18 -6.59 -9.31
C ILE A 52 4.60 -7.53 -8.27
N ASN A 53 4.12 -6.98 -7.15
CA ASN A 53 3.50 -7.74 -6.07
C ASN A 53 2.01 -7.44 -5.99
N SER A 54 1.18 -8.28 -6.60
CA SER A 54 -0.29 -8.14 -6.59
C SER A 54 -0.97 -9.19 -5.69
N ASP A 55 -0.25 -9.77 -4.74
CA ASP A 55 -0.74 -10.87 -3.90
C ASP A 55 -1.93 -10.49 -3.00
N LYS A 56 -2.18 -9.20 -2.78
CA LYS A 56 -3.30 -8.68 -1.97
C LYS A 56 -4.46 -8.12 -2.80
N GLU A 57 -4.34 -8.12 -4.12
CA GLU A 57 -5.34 -7.53 -5.02
C GLU A 57 -6.15 -8.62 -5.72
N PHE A 58 -7.31 -8.94 -5.15
CA PHE A 58 -8.20 -9.97 -5.69
C PHE A 58 -9.60 -9.84 -5.10
N LYS A 59 -10.54 -10.50 -5.72
CA LYS A 59 -11.87 -10.75 -5.16
C LYS A 59 -11.83 -12.10 -4.45
N GLU A 60 -12.13 -12.08 -3.16
CA GLU A 60 -12.25 -13.28 -2.36
C GLU A 60 -13.47 -14.11 -2.80
N GLY A 61 -13.28 -15.39 -3.00
CA GLY A 61 -14.32 -16.33 -3.35
C GLY A 61 -14.40 -17.46 -2.33
N LYS A 62 -15.56 -18.12 -2.24
CA LYS A 62 -15.81 -19.20 -1.28
C LYS A 62 -14.83 -20.37 -1.41
N ASN A 63 -14.50 -20.75 -2.64
CA ASN A 63 -13.62 -21.89 -2.94
C ASN A 63 -12.31 -21.45 -3.61
N GLN A 64 -12.29 -20.31 -4.26
CA GLN A 64 -11.18 -19.83 -5.07
C GLN A 64 -11.24 -18.31 -5.19
N ASN A 65 -10.09 -17.67 -5.11
CA ASN A 65 -9.96 -16.24 -5.38
C ASN A 65 -9.97 -15.97 -6.88
N SER A 66 -10.31 -14.76 -7.27
CA SER A 66 -10.31 -14.34 -8.67
C SER A 66 -9.74 -12.94 -8.83
N LEU A 67 -9.01 -12.72 -9.92
CA LEU A 67 -8.57 -11.38 -10.30
C LEU A 67 -9.76 -10.63 -10.91
N ARG A 68 -9.98 -9.40 -10.47
CA ARG A 68 -10.95 -8.49 -11.07
C ARG A 68 -10.36 -7.85 -12.33
N PRO A 69 -11.17 -7.31 -13.23
CA PRO A 69 -10.67 -6.58 -14.39
C PRO A 69 -9.69 -5.46 -14.02
N GLU A 70 -9.97 -4.70 -12.96
CA GLU A 70 -9.10 -3.63 -12.46
C GLU A 70 -7.76 -4.14 -11.95
N ASP A 71 -7.70 -5.33 -11.34
CA ASP A 71 -6.45 -5.94 -10.87
C ASP A 71 -5.56 -6.31 -12.08
N ILE A 72 -6.17 -6.91 -13.11
CA ILE A 72 -5.48 -7.26 -14.36
C ILE A 72 -4.98 -6.02 -15.10
N GLU A 73 -5.81 -4.98 -15.17
CA GLU A 73 -5.45 -3.72 -15.80
C GLU A 73 -4.29 -3.04 -15.08
N LYS A 74 -4.30 -3.00 -13.75
CA LYS A 74 -3.22 -2.44 -12.94
C LYS A 74 -1.90 -3.16 -13.16
N ILE A 75 -1.91 -4.50 -13.14
CA ILE A 75 -0.72 -5.32 -13.45
C ILE A 75 -0.20 -5.00 -14.85
N SER A 76 -1.10 -5.00 -15.84
CA SER A 76 -0.76 -4.76 -17.24
C SER A 76 -0.20 -3.36 -17.47
N TYR A 77 -0.79 -2.37 -16.83
CA TYR A 77 -0.36 -0.96 -16.92
C TYR A 77 1.01 -0.76 -16.26
N ALA A 78 1.22 -1.31 -15.06
CA ALA A 78 2.50 -1.26 -14.38
C ALA A 78 3.60 -1.96 -15.20
N PHE A 79 3.30 -3.12 -15.79
CA PHE A 79 4.23 -3.86 -16.64
C PHE A 79 4.59 -3.09 -17.91
N LYS A 80 3.60 -2.61 -18.66
CA LYS A 80 3.81 -1.91 -19.95
C LYS A 80 4.63 -0.63 -19.79
N ASN A 81 4.35 0.13 -18.74
CA ASN A 81 4.99 1.42 -18.50
C ASN A 81 6.22 1.32 -17.58
N LYS A 82 6.60 0.12 -17.12
CA LYS A 82 7.71 -0.12 -16.19
C LYS A 82 7.63 0.79 -14.95
N LEU A 83 6.43 0.90 -14.39
CA LEU A 83 6.17 1.84 -13.29
C LEU A 83 6.76 1.32 -11.97
N GLU A 84 7.32 2.23 -11.20
CA GLU A 84 7.65 2.03 -9.80
C GLU A 84 6.54 2.61 -8.94
N ILE A 85 5.81 1.73 -8.26
CA ILE A 85 4.68 2.10 -7.39
C ILE A 85 5.01 1.63 -5.98
N PRO A 86 5.03 2.50 -4.97
CA PRO A 86 5.32 2.13 -3.59
C PRO A 86 4.50 0.91 -3.14
N LYS A 87 5.16 -0.08 -2.53
CA LYS A 87 4.55 -1.33 -2.03
C LYS A 87 3.85 -2.20 -3.09
N TYR A 88 4.01 -1.89 -4.39
CA TYR A 88 3.37 -2.64 -5.46
C TYR A 88 4.34 -3.08 -6.57
N SER A 89 5.16 -2.18 -7.10
CA SER A 89 6.11 -2.52 -8.17
C SER A 89 7.42 -1.76 -8.06
N ARG A 90 8.53 -2.43 -8.42
CA ARG A 90 9.87 -1.86 -8.36
C ARG A 90 10.74 -2.43 -9.48
N LEU A 91 11.55 -1.56 -10.11
CA LEU A 91 12.64 -1.96 -10.99
C LEU A 91 13.88 -2.24 -10.16
N VAL A 92 14.34 -3.47 -10.14
CA VAL A 92 15.47 -3.95 -9.34
C VAL A 92 16.67 -4.19 -10.23
N ASP A 93 17.83 -3.64 -9.85
CA ASP A 93 19.08 -3.84 -10.56
C ASP A 93 19.59 -5.29 -10.42
N LEU A 94 20.20 -5.84 -11.46
CA LEU A 94 20.77 -7.19 -11.42
C LEU A 94 21.81 -7.36 -10.32
N LYS A 95 22.54 -6.31 -9.97
CA LYS A 95 23.51 -6.32 -8.86
C LYS A 95 22.85 -6.64 -7.51
N GLU A 96 21.71 -6.00 -7.23
CA GLU A 96 20.93 -6.28 -6.01
C GLU A 96 20.42 -7.72 -6.01
N ILE A 97 20.00 -8.25 -7.16
CA ILE A 97 19.54 -9.64 -7.30
C ILE A 97 20.71 -10.63 -7.12
N GLU A 98 21.89 -10.26 -7.56
CA GLU A 98 23.12 -11.04 -7.35
C GLU A 98 23.52 -11.10 -5.87
N GLU A 99 23.46 -9.97 -5.16
CA GLU A 99 23.68 -9.88 -3.71
C GLU A 99 22.70 -10.77 -2.92
N GLU A 100 21.47 -10.90 -3.42
CA GLU A 100 20.43 -11.79 -2.88
C GLU A 100 20.50 -13.23 -3.44
N ASP A 101 21.64 -13.64 -3.95
CA ASP A 101 21.93 -15.00 -4.43
C ASP A 101 21.00 -15.46 -5.58
N PHE A 102 20.68 -14.53 -6.48
CA PHE A 102 19.73 -14.73 -7.60
C PHE A 102 18.34 -15.21 -7.13
N ASN A 103 17.94 -14.82 -5.95
CA ASN A 103 16.63 -15.16 -5.41
C ASN A 103 15.56 -14.26 -6.05
N LEU A 104 14.52 -14.87 -6.62
CA LEU A 104 13.40 -14.16 -7.25
C LEU A 104 12.15 -14.04 -6.35
N ASN A 105 12.31 -14.21 -5.02
CA ASN A 105 11.20 -14.00 -4.10
C ASN A 105 10.80 -12.52 -4.09
N ILE A 106 9.60 -12.24 -4.60
CA ILE A 106 9.08 -10.89 -4.82
C ILE A 106 9.08 -10.04 -3.54
N ARG A 107 8.76 -10.65 -2.40
CA ARG A 107 8.69 -9.93 -1.11
C ARG A 107 10.02 -9.38 -0.61
N ARG A 108 11.14 -9.86 -1.14
CA ARG A 108 12.46 -9.28 -0.86
C ARG A 108 12.64 -7.90 -1.51
N TYR A 109 12.01 -7.69 -2.66
CA TYR A 109 12.16 -6.48 -3.46
C TYR A 109 10.95 -5.55 -3.35
N VAL A 110 9.76 -6.11 -3.16
CA VAL A 110 8.49 -5.39 -3.03
C VAL A 110 7.73 -5.92 -1.82
N ASP A 111 8.00 -5.31 -0.66
CA ASP A 111 7.25 -5.61 0.56
C ASP A 111 5.97 -4.76 0.60
N ASN A 112 4.82 -5.43 0.49
CA ASN A 112 3.51 -4.82 0.55
C ASN A 112 2.84 -4.95 1.93
N ASN A 113 3.59 -5.35 2.95
CA ASN A 113 3.09 -5.33 4.32
C ASN A 113 2.86 -3.89 4.77
N PRO A 114 1.80 -3.64 5.56
CA PRO A 114 1.69 -2.37 6.25
C PRO A 114 2.92 -2.18 7.14
N GLU A 115 3.41 -0.95 7.19
CA GLU A 115 4.46 -0.65 8.17
C GLU A 115 3.93 -0.98 9.56
N PRO A 116 4.75 -1.61 10.43
CA PRO A 116 4.35 -1.84 11.80
C PRO A 116 4.01 -0.48 12.42
N GLU A 117 2.82 -0.37 12.96
CA GLU A 117 2.44 0.84 13.70
C GLU A 117 3.47 1.06 14.81
N PRO A 118 4.10 2.24 14.89
CA PRO A 118 5.03 2.54 15.95
C PRO A 118 4.30 2.47 17.29
N GLN A 119 4.55 1.42 18.05
CA GLN A 119 3.94 1.27 19.38
C GLN A 119 4.78 1.98 20.41
N ALA A 120 4.28 3.10 20.92
CA ALA A 120 4.94 3.79 22.03
C ALA A 120 4.67 3.05 23.33
N ILE A 121 5.60 2.21 23.78
CA ILE A 121 5.51 1.46 25.03
C ILE A 121 5.18 2.41 26.22
N LYS A 122 5.75 3.60 26.25
CA LYS A 122 5.42 4.63 27.24
C LYS A 122 3.95 5.02 27.23
N ALA A 123 3.32 5.12 26.05
CA ALA A 123 1.90 5.43 25.92
C ALA A 123 1.03 4.32 26.52
N HIS A 124 1.41 3.05 26.29
CA HIS A 124 0.71 1.90 26.88
C HIS A 124 0.82 1.84 28.39
N LEU A 125 2.00 2.15 28.95
CA LEU A 125 2.24 2.09 30.39
C LEU A 125 1.70 3.29 31.15
N GLN A 126 1.79 4.49 30.57
CA GLN A 126 1.50 5.74 31.26
C GLN A 126 0.22 6.42 30.74
N GLY A 127 -0.36 5.89 29.69
CA GLY A 127 -1.47 6.49 28.96
C GLY A 127 -1.10 7.78 28.23
N GLY A 128 -1.93 8.16 27.27
CA GLY A 128 -1.74 9.35 26.45
C GLY A 128 -1.45 9.02 24.98
N ILE A 129 -1.55 10.02 24.14
CA ILE A 129 -1.30 9.93 22.71
C ILE A 129 0.05 10.56 22.43
N PRO A 130 1.03 9.81 21.85
CA PRO A 130 2.33 10.38 21.50
C PRO A 130 2.17 11.54 20.51
N LYS A 131 2.77 12.68 20.79
CA LYS A 131 2.72 13.85 19.90
C LYS A 131 3.26 13.55 18.50
N LYS A 132 4.21 12.63 18.38
CA LYS A 132 4.80 12.19 17.11
C LYS A 132 3.83 11.38 16.24
N GLU A 133 2.86 10.69 16.84
CA GLU A 133 1.86 9.88 16.14
C GLU A 133 0.65 10.72 15.68
N TRP A 134 0.51 11.93 16.24
CA TRP A 134 -0.54 12.85 15.84
C TRP A 134 -0.26 13.41 14.44
N ASN A 135 -0.97 12.90 13.44
CA ASN A 135 -0.82 13.35 12.06
C ASN A 135 -1.54 14.70 11.86
N ILE A 136 -0.81 15.78 12.08
CA ILE A 136 -1.31 17.16 11.96
C ILE A 136 -1.86 17.42 10.55
N SER A 137 -1.24 16.87 9.52
CA SER A 137 -1.66 17.06 8.13
C SER A 137 -3.05 16.50 7.85
N LEU A 138 -3.32 15.26 8.30
CA LEU A 138 -4.62 14.62 8.16
C LEU A 138 -5.68 15.36 8.97
N MET A 139 -5.37 15.68 10.22
CA MET A 139 -6.30 16.39 11.13
C MET A 139 -6.60 17.81 10.65
N ALA A 140 -5.61 18.52 10.12
CA ALA A 140 -5.79 19.83 9.50
C ALA A 140 -6.72 19.80 8.28
N THR A 141 -6.66 18.72 7.48
CA THR A 141 -7.54 18.54 6.32
C THR A 141 -9.02 18.45 6.73
N TYR A 142 -9.29 17.84 7.89
CA TYR A 142 -10.64 17.71 8.46
C TYR A 142 -11.05 18.88 9.36
N GLY A 143 -10.22 19.92 9.50
CA GLY A 143 -10.50 21.06 10.35
C GLY A 143 -10.39 20.77 11.85
N ILE A 144 -9.82 19.63 12.23
CA ILE A 144 -9.64 19.22 13.62
C ILE A 144 -8.34 19.82 14.12
N ARG A 145 -8.43 20.81 14.98
CA ARG A 145 -7.25 21.41 15.62
C ARG A 145 -6.88 20.63 16.88
N GLU A 146 -5.56 20.56 17.17
CA GLU A 146 -5.04 19.91 18.38
C GLU A 146 -5.79 20.34 19.65
N HIS A 147 -6.15 21.61 19.74
CA HIS A 147 -6.80 22.18 20.91
C HIS A 147 -8.26 21.78 21.09
N PHE A 148 -8.89 21.18 20.08
CA PHE A 148 -10.29 20.82 20.15
C PHE A 148 -10.53 19.55 20.99
N LEU A 149 -9.74 18.51 20.73
CA LEU A 149 -9.87 17.21 21.40
C LEU A 149 -8.76 16.92 22.39
N LEU A 150 -7.61 17.59 22.27
CA LEU A 150 -6.40 17.25 23.00
C LEU A 150 -5.95 18.37 23.92
N LYS A 151 -5.37 17.99 25.03
CA LYS A 151 -4.61 18.84 25.93
C LYS A 151 -3.23 18.24 26.17
N ASP A 152 -2.24 19.09 26.42
CA ASP A 152 -0.92 18.62 26.80
C ASP A 152 -0.96 17.85 28.12
N LYS A 153 -0.41 16.63 28.11
CA LYS A 153 -0.09 15.90 29.32
C LYS A 153 1.30 16.30 29.80
N ASN A 154 2.25 16.31 28.86
CA ASN A 154 3.64 16.70 29.05
C ASN A 154 4.28 17.04 27.71
N ALA A 155 5.62 17.18 27.66
CA ALA A 155 6.32 17.46 26.41
C ALA A 155 6.15 16.39 25.30
N GLU A 156 5.89 15.13 25.66
CA GLU A 156 5.84 14.00 24.74
C GLU A 156 4.42 13.54 24.39
N PHE A 157 3.42 13.79 25.25
CA PHE A 157 2.10 13.20 25.14
C PHE A 157 0.97 14.22 25.23
N TYR A 158 -0.12 13.92 24.51
CA TYR A 158 -1.43 14.52 24.66
C TYR A 158 -2.37 13.65 25.50
N LEU A 159 -3.40 14.26 26.09
CA LEU A 159 -4.59 13.59 26.64
C LEU A 159 -5.82 14.13 25.95
N PHE A 160 -6.88 13.33 25.85
CA PHE A 160 -8.17 13.82 25.43
C PHE A 160 -8.75 14.81 26.45
N LYS A 161 -9.38 15.87 25.93
CA LYS A 161 -10.21 16.77 26.74
C LYS A 161 -11.58 16.16 26.89
N GLU A 162 -12.12 16.13 28.10
CA GLU A 162 -13.53 15.81 28.38
C GLU A 162 -14.05 14.51 27.73
N VAL A 163 -13.16 13.59 27.38
CA VAL A 163 -13.48 12.29 26.80
C VAL A 163 -13.03 11.22 27.76
N SER A 164 -13.98 10.49 28.33
CA SER A 164 -13.71 9.33 29.19
C SER A 164 -13.82 8.00 28.44
N GLU A 165 -14.64 7.95 27.38
CA GLU A 165 -14.92 6.75 26.60
C GLU A 165 -14.80 7.03 25.10
N ARG A 166 -14.35 6.01 24.34
CA ARG A 166 -14.11 6.12 22.91
C ARG A 166 -15.36 6.53 22.11
N GLU A 167 -16.52 6.08 22.54
CA GLU A 167 -17.82 6.32 21.90
C GLU A 167 -18.19 7.80 21.89
N GLN A 168 -17.71 8.55 22.88
CA GLN A 168 -17.98 9.99 23.00
C GLN A 168 -17.27 10.81 21.93
N ILE A 169 -16.15 10.34 21.39
CA ILE A 169 -15.34 11.04 20.38
C ILE A 169 -16.19 11.38 19.15
N LYS A 170 -16.97 10.41 18.66
CA LYS A 170 -17.83 10.60 17.49
C LYS A 170 -18.83 11.73 17.71
N GLY A 171 -19.52 11.72 18.84
CA GLY A 171 -20.50 12.77 19.16
C GLY A 171 -19.90 14.17 19.33
N ILE A 172 -18.68 14.26 19.83
CA ILE A 172 -17.95 15.52 19.94
C ILE A 172 -17.57 16.04 18.55
N LEU A 173 -17.05 15.18 17.67
CA LEU A 173 -16.69 15.54 16.31
C LEU A 173 -17.91 16.01 15.50
N GLU A 174 -19.02 15.27 15.56
CA GLU A 174 -20.25 15.60 14.84
C GLU A 174 -20.87 16.95 15.26
N ARG A 175 -20.64 17.37 16.50
CA ARG A 175 -21.09 18.68 17.00
C ARG A 175 -20.12 19.82 16.67
N SER A 176 -18.92 19.50 16.20
CA SER A 176 -17.94 20.51 15.83
C SER A 176 -18.35 21.24 14.56
N LYS A 177 -18.37 22.57 14.64
CA LYS A 177 -18.67 23.42 13.49
C LYS A 177 -17.63 23.25 12.37
N GLU A 178 -16.34 23.17 12.75
CA GLU A 178 -15.24 23.00 11.80
C GLU A 178 -15.32 21.66 11.06
N PHE A 179 -15.71 20.60 11.75
CA PHE A 179 -15.90 19.29 11.14
C PHE A 179 -17.07 19.31 10.15
N SER A 180 -18.21 19.89 10.57
CA SER A 180 -19.42 20.00 9.73
C SER A 180 -19.18 20.83 8.47
N GLU A 181 -18.47 21.96 8.59
CA GLU A 181 -18.10 22.81 7.45
C GLU A 181 -17.15 22.09 6.48
N THR A 182 -16.21 21.31 7.01
CA THR A 182 -15.27 20.52 6.18
C THR A 182 -15.98 19.38 5.46
N ASP A 183 -16.88 18.67 6.15
CA ASP A 183 -17.70 17.60 5.56
C ASP A 183 -18.58 18.14 4.42
N LEU A 184 -19.24 19.26 4.63
CA LEU A 184 -20.02 19.94 3.59
C LEU A 184 -19.16 20.30 2.36
N ARG A 185 -18.00 20.91 2.59
CA ARG A 185 -17.07 21.28 1.52
C ARG A 185 -16.57 20.07 0.72
N LEU A 186 -16.29 18.96 1.41
CA LEU A 186 -15.86 17.72 0.76
C LEU A 186 -17.00 17.10 -0.06
N LYS A 187 -18.21 17.06 0.48
CA LYS A 187 -19.42 16.60 -0.24
C LYS A 187 -19.68 17.44 -1.49
N GLU A 188 -19.57 18.75 -1.41
CA GLU A 188 -19.72 19.63 -2.59
C GLU A 188 -18.65 19.36 -3.66
N LYS A 189 -17.38 19.18 -3.25
CA LYS A 189 -16.30 18.83 -4.18
C LYS A 189 -16.55 17.48 -4.86
N LEU A 190 -17.00 16.49 -4.10
CA LEU A 190 -17.34 15.16 -4.62
C LEU A 190 -18.50 15.25 -5.62
N LEU A 191 -19.56 15.98 -5.30
CA LEU A 191 -20.69 16.19 -6.20
C LEU A 191 -20.30 16.92 -7.48
N LYS A 192 -19.44 17.93 -7.41
CA LYS A 192 -18.90 18.63 -8.58
C LYS A 192 -18.09 17.67 -9.45
N TRP A 193 -17.20 16.91 -8.84
CA TRP A 193 -16.42 15.89 -9.53
C TRP A 193 -17.33 14.87 -10.21
N PHE A 194 -18.28 14.30 -9.48
CA PHE A 194 -19.22 13.31 -10.03
C PHE A 194 -20.02 13.87 -11.22
N LYS A 195 -20.56 15.08 -11.11
CA LYS A 195 -21.27 15.74 -12.23
C LYS A 195 -20.40 15.97 -13.45
N SER A 196 -19.10 16.23 -13.25
CA SER A 196 -18.17 16.45 -14.36
C SER A 196 -17.80 15.16 -15.09
N TYR A 197 -17.74 14.05 -14.38
CA TYR A 197 -17.24 12.78 -14.92
C TYR A 197 -18.30 11.70 -15.13
N SER A 198 -19.50 11.83 -14.55
CA SER A 198 -20.60 10.85 -14.72
C SER A 198 -21.09 10.69 -16.16
N LYS A 199 -20.70 11.56 -17.07
CA LYS A 199 -20.98 11.42 -18.51
C LYS A 199 -20.03 10.45 -19.21
N TYR A 200 -18.98 10.00 -18.55
CA TYR A 200 -17.94 9.12 -19.10
C TYR A 200 -17.95 7.74 -18.44
N ILE A 201 -18.83 7.51 -17.47
CA ILE A 201 -19.13 6.24 -16.82
C ILE A 201 -20.45 5.69 -17.35
#